data_c2f0e640e449ef5760231ab5cab0d52a
#
_entry.id   c2f0e640e449ef5760231ab5cab0d52a
#
_cell.length_a   1.000
_cell.length_b   1.000
_cell.length_c   1.000
_cell.angle_alpha   90.00
_cell.angle_beta   90.00
_cell.angle_gamma   90.00
#
_symmetry.space_group_name_H-M   'P 1'
#
loop_
_entity.id
_entity.type
_entity.pdbx_description
1 polymer ?
#
loop_
_entity_poly.entity_id
_entity_poly.type
_entity_poly.pdbx_seq_one_letter_code
_entity_poly.pdbx_strand_id
1 'polypeptide(L)'
;MCKSAKHVEQFIEHPLLCVRSKAYMKRRETKMSKQKIRIRLKAFDHNILDQSAEKIVETAKSTGAKVAGPVPLPTEKDVVTILRAVHKYKDSREQFEIRTHKRLIDIVNPSPKTVDALMRLNLPAGVDIEIKL
;
A
#
# COMPACT_ATOMS: atom_id res chain seq x y z
N MET A 1 -18.87 27.31 -68.61
CA MET A 1 -20.25 26.79 -68.76
C MET A 1 -20.59 25.97 -67.56
N CYS A 2 -21.60 26.45 -66.86
CA CYS A 2 -22.64 25.77 -66.10
C CYS A 2 -22.18 25.06 -64.80
N LYS A 3 -22.59 25.63 -63.76
CA LYS A 3 -23.84 25.52 -62.91
C LYS A 3 -23.69 24.46 -61.84
N SER A 4 -23.65 24.97 -60.65
CA SER A 4 -24.73 24.81 -59.65
C SER A 4 -24.86 23.47 -58.99
N ALA A 5 -24.54 23.43 -57.74
CA ALA A 5 -25.35 22.72 -56.78
C ALA A 5 -25.12 23.28 -55.37
N LYS A 6 -25.99 24.22 -55.03
CA LYS A 6 -26.44 24.46 -53.67
C LYS A 6 -27.14 23.20 -53.19
N HIS A 7 -26.83 22.73 -52.04
CA HIS A 7 -27.66 21.94 -51.10
C HIS A 7 -26.79 20.94 -50.40
N VAL A 8 -26.42 21.22 -49.22
CA VAL A 8 -26.72 20.47 -48.01
C VAL A 8 -26.17 21.25 -46.82
N GLU A 9 -26.80 22.33 -46.46
CA GLU A 9 -26.87 22.78 -45.08
C GLU A 9 -28.05 22.05 -44.49
N GLN A 10 -27.79 21.24 -43.49
CA GLN A 10 -28.63 20.88 -42.34
C GLN A 10 -28.23 19.47 -41.88
N PHE A 11 -27.19 19.38 -41.11
CA PHE A 11 -27.16 18.32 -40.09
C PHE A 11 -26.77 18.95 -38.77
N ILE A 12 -27.79 19.13 -38.03
CA ILE A 12 -27.98 19.51 -36.66
C ILE A 12 -26.79 19.05 -35.81
N GLU A 13 -26.02 20.04 -35.36
CA GLU A 13 -25.08 19.89 -34.27
C GLU A 13 -25.85 19.56 -33.00
N HIS A 14 -25.82 18.30 -32.58
CA HIS A 14 -26.20 17.91 -31.21
C HIS A 14 -25.09 18.26 -30.25
N PRO A 15 -25.19 19.32 -29.43
CA PRO A 15 -24.14 19.72 -28.49
C PRO A 15 -23.93 18.74 -27.37
N LEU A 16 -24.81 17.73 -27.21
CA LEU A 16 -24.78 16.74 -26.16
C LEU A 16 -23.75 15.60 -26.40
N LEU A 17 -23.32 15.34 -27.63
CA LEU A 17 -22.35 14.31 -27.97
C LEU A 17 -20.90 14.78 -27.76
N CYS A 18 -20.65 16.06 -27.87
CA CYS A 18 -19.30 16.64 -27.70
C CYS A 18 -18.88 16.71 -26.22
N VAL A 19 -19.85 16.88 -25.30
CA VAL A 19 -19.57 16.94 -23.86
C VAL A 19 -19.21 15.55 -23.30
N ARG A 20 -19.80 14.49 -23.88
CA ARG A 20 -19.54 13.10 -23.45
C ARG A 20 -18.14 12.61 -23.84
N SER A 21 -17.62 13.05 -24.98
CA SER A 21 -16.28 12.68 -25.44
C SER A 21 -15.17 13.37 -24.63
N LYS A 22 -15.35 14.65 -24.25
CA LYS A 22 -14.40 15.37 -23.39
C LYS A 22 -14.33 14.82 -21.96
N ALA A 23 -15.47 14.41 -21.40
CA ALA A 23 -15.52 13.77 -20.09
C ALA A 23 -14.88 12.38 -20.09
N TYR A 24 -14.99 11.64 -21.19
CA TYR A 24 -14.37 10.32 -21.33
C TYR A 24 -12.85 10.38 -21.53
N MET A 25 -12.34 11.38 -22.25
CA MET A 25 -10.89 11.59 -22.39
C MET A 25 -10.24 12.07 -21.09
N LYS A 26 -10.92 12.93 -20.31
CA LYS A 26 -10.38 13.44 -19.05
C LYS A 26 -10.24 12.33 -17.98
N ARG A 27 -10.98 11.22 -18.11
CA ARG A 27 -10.91 10.06 -17.21
C ARG A 27 -9.75 9.11 -17.53
N ARG A 28 -9.17 9.17 -18.73
CA ARG A 28 -8.01 8.34 -19.13
C ARG A 28 -6.66 8.93 -18.76
N GLU A 29 -6.55 10.24 -18.56
CA GLU A 29 -5.28 10.91 -18.26
C GLU A 29 -4.87 10.81 -16.77
N THR A 30 -5.75 10.35 -15.87
CA THR A 30 -5.45 10.26 -14.43
C THR A 30 -4.92 8.91 -13.99
N LYS A 31 -4.61 7.97 -14.89
CA LYS A 31 -3.92 6.73 -14.59
C LYS A 31 -2.46 6.73 -15.05
N MET A 32 -1.72 7.78 -14.77
CA MET A 32 -0.29 7.58 -14.56
C MET A 32 -0.18 6.76 -13.27
N SER A 33 0.18 5.50 -13.40
CA SER A 33 0.50 4.62 -12.27
C SER A 33 1.63 5.27 -11.49
N LYS A 34 1.27 6.02 -10.45
CA LYS A 34 2.26 6.54 -9.51
C LYS A 34 2.93 5.30 -8.93
N GLN A 35 4.19 5.10 -9.26
CA GLN A 35 4.97 4.02 -8.67
C GLN A 35 4.89 4.17 -7.16
N LYS A 36 4.49 3.09 -6.51
CA LYS A 36 4.23 3.06 -5.08
C LYS A 36 4.91 1.84 -4.49
N ILE A 37 5.79 2.07 -3.55
CA ILE A 37 6.39 0.98 -2.77
C ILE A 37 5.58 0.80 -1.50
N ARG A 38 5.16 -0.43 -1.25
CA ARG A 38 4.45 -0.81 -0.04
C ARG A 38 5.33 -1.69 0.82
N ILE A 39 5.63 -1.21 2.02
CA ILE A 39 6.44 -1.90 3.00
C ILE A 39 5.53 -2.41 4.11
N ARG A 40 5.60 -3.71 4.38
CA ARG A 40 4.95 -4.35 5.52
C ARG A 40 6.00 -4.77 6.52
N LEU A 41 5.83 -4.36 7.75
CA LEU A 41 6.66 -4.76 8.87
C LEU A 41 5.86 -5.73 9.75
N LYS A 42 6.51 -6.80 10.20
CA LYS A 42 5.96 -7.78 11.14
C LYS A 42 6.94 -7.99 12.28
N ALA A 43 6.46 -8.02 13.49
CA ALA A 43 7.27 -8.39 14.65
C ALA A 43 6.39 -8.88 15.80
N PHE A 44 6.99 -9.62 16.72
CA PHE A 44 6.32 -10.05 17.95
C PHE A 44 6.28 -8.93 18.99
N ASP A 45 7.30 -8.07 19.01
CA ASP A 45 7.37 -6.91 19.90
C ASP A 45 6.97 -5.62 19.18
N HIS A 46 5.97 -4.92 19.75
CA HIS A 46 5.48 -3.65 19.19
C HIS A 46 6.48 -2.50 19.35
N ASN A 47 7.29 -2.46 20.44
CA ASN A 47 8.24 -1.38 20.67
C ASN A 47 9.34 -1.37 19.60
N ILE A 48 9.91 -2.55 19.34
CA ILE A 48 10.96 -2.73 18.32
C ILE A 48 10.41 -2.42 16.94
N LEU A 49 9.16 -2.82 16.68
CA LEU A 49 8.48 -2.57 15.42
C LEU A 49 8.28 -1.07 15.16
N ASP A 50 7.83 -0.32 16.16
CA ASP A 50 7.57 1.12 16.03
C ASP A 50 8.89 1.91 15.86
N GLN A 51 9.94 1.60 16.60
CA GLN A 51 11.28 2.18 16.40
C GLN A 51 11.82 1.90 14.99
N SER A 52 11.60 0.70 14.47
CA SER A 52 12.00 0.32 13.11
C SER A 52 11.21 1.09 12.05
N ALA A 53 9.91 1.27 12.27
CA ALA A 53 9.06 2.05 11.39
C ALA A 53 9.48 3.52 11.32
N GLU A 54 9.84 4.12 12.47
CA GLU A 54 10.34 5.50 12.53
C GLU A 54 11.64 5.66 11.74
N LYS A 55 12.62 4.77 11.91
CA LYS A 55 13.88 4.77 11.15
C LYS A 55 13.66 4.70 9.64
N ILE A 56 12.74 3.85 9.19
CA ILE A 56 12.38 3.73 7.76
C ILE A 56 11.78 5.04 7.25
N VAL A 57 10.87 5.64 8.00
CA VAL A 57 10.21 6.91 7.64
C VAL A 57 11.23 8.05 7.57
N GLU A 58 12.15 8.15 8.53
CA GLU A 58 13.22 9.17 8.54
C GLU A 58 14.15 9.02 7.33
N THR A 59 14.57 7.79 7.03
CA THR A 59 15.41 7.51 5.85
C THR A 59 14.68 7.83 4.55
N ALA A 60 13.43 7.50 4.44
CA ALA A 60 12.63 7.82 3.25
C ALA A 60 12.40 9.33 3.10
N LYS A 61 12.19 10.06 4.20
CA LYS A 61 12.08 11.53 4.21
C LYS A 61 13.40 12.20 3.83
N SER A 62 14.54 11.71 4.31
CA SER A 62 15.87 12.25 3.98
C SER A 62 16.18 12.15 2.49
N THR A 63 15.66 11.14 1.80
CA THR A 63 15.80 10.98 0.34
C THR A 63 14.77 11.77 -0.47
N GLY A 64 13.90 12.54 0.18
CA GLY A 64 12.89 13.40 -0.46
C GLY A 64 11.66 12.66 -0.96
N ALA A 65 11.44 11.42 -0.58
CA ALA A 65 10.25 10.65 -0.95
C ALA A 65 9.04 11.05 -0.10
N LYS A 66 7.85 11.00 -0.70
CA LYS A 66 6.60 11.22 0.04
C LYS A 66 6.18 9.92 0.74
N VAL A 67 6.16 9.95 2.06
CA VAL A 67 5.77 8.80 2.88
C VAL A 67 4.34 8.99 3.38
N ALA A 68 3.49 8.02 3.15
CA ALA A 68 2.23 7.86 3.86
C ALA A 68 2.51 7.04 5.11
N GLY A 69 2.41 7.67 6.27
CA GLY A 69 2.91 7.27 7.58
C GLY A 69 2.66 5.82 7.99
N PRO A 70 3.29 5.35 9.07
CA PRO A 70 3.10 3.99 9.56
C PRO A 70 1.64 3.79 9.98
N VAL A 71 0.92 2.91 9.27
CA VAL A 71 -0.46 2.57 9.57
C VAL A 71 -0.47 1.27 10.37
N PRO A 72 -1.02 1.24 11.59
CA PRO A 72 -1.15 0.00 12.34
C PRO A 72 -2.21 -0.89 11.68
N LEU A 73 -1.85 -2.15 11.45
CA LEU A 73 -2.76 -3.19 11.01
C LEU A 73 -3.23 -4.02 12.22
N PRO A 74 -4.37 -4.71 12.12
CA PRO A 74 -4.84 -5.58 13.18
C PRO A 74 -3.77 -6.62 13.57
N THR A 75 -3.56 -6.78 14.88
CA THR A 75 -2.63 -7.78 15.44
C THR A 75 -3.23 -9.18 15.26
N GLU A 76 -2.46 -10.08 14.70
CA GLU A 76 -2.81 -11.48 14.57
C GLU A 76 -2.50 -12.18 15.90
N LYS A 77 -3.44 -12.98 16.39
CA LYS A 77 -3.32 -13.71 17.65
C LYS A 77 -3.57 -15.19 17.38
N ASP A 78 -2.55 -15.99 17.64
CA ASP A 78 -2.64 -17.43 17.57
C ASP A 78 -2.65 -17.99 18.99
N VAL A 79 -3.75 -18.64 19.37
CA VAL A 79 -3.92 -19.21 20.71
C VAL A 79 -3.80 -20.73 20.63
N VAL A 80 -2.80 -21.27 21.32
CA VAL A 80 -2.55 -22.72 21.44
C VAL A 80 -2.93 -23.18 22.83
N THR A 81 -3.86 -24.11 22.91
CA THR A 81 -4.28 -24.72 24.18
C THR A 81 -3.64 -26.09 24.34
N ILE A 82 -2.89 -26.29 25.42
CA ILE A 82 -2.20 -27.55 25.72
C ILE A 82 -2.76 -28.12 27.00
N LEU A 83 -2.94 -29.44 27.04
CA LEU A 83 -3.31 -30.16 28.26
C LEU A 83 -2.09 -30.26 29.19
N ARG A 84 -2.26 -29.95 30.47
CA ARG A 84 -1.16 -30.07 31.46
C ARG A 84 -0.86 -31.54 31.83
N ALA A 85 -1.89 -32.36 31.82
CA ALA A 85 -1.77 -33.77 32.12
C ALA A 85 -1.84 -34.66 30.89
N VAL A 86 -1.06 -35.69 30.84
CA VAL A 86 -1.02 -36.68 29.74
C VAL A 86 -2.32 -37.48 29.66
N HIS A 87 -2.98 -37.70 30.82
CA HIS A 87 -4.15 -38.55 30.93
C HIS A 87 -5.14 -38.04 31.98
N LYS A 88 -6.45 -38.23 31.77
CA LYS A 88 -7.58 -38.05 32.71
C LYS A 88 -8.04 -36.61 32.96
N TYR A 89 -7.17 -35.64 33.17
CA TYR A 89 -7.59 -34.27 33.56
C TYR A 89 -7.85 -33.38 32.36
N LYS A 90 -9.04 -33.47 31.77
CA LYS A 90 -9.43 -32.69 30.59
C LYS A 90 -9.53 -31.19 30.87
N ASP A 91 -9.94 -30.79 32.06
CA ASP A 91 -10.18 -29.37 32.40
C ASP A 91 -8.90 -28.62 32.78
N SER A 92 -7.81 -29.36 33.09
CA SER A 92 -6.52 -28.76 33.38
C SER A 92 -5.78 -28.43 32.06
N ARG A 93 -5.96 -27.20 31.58
CA ARG A 93 -5.38 -26.71 30.33
C ARG A 93 -4.50 -25.51 30.59
N GLU A 94 -3.52 -25.32 29.73
CA GLU A 94 -2.69 -24.12 29.67
C GLU A 94 -2.82 -23.50 28.26
N GLN A 95 -2.99 -22.18 28.20
CA GLN A 95 -3.14 -21.46 26.94
C GLN A 95 -1.92 -20.58 26.72
N PHE A 96 -1.32 -20.71 25.54
CA PHE A 96 -0.24 -19.87 25.07
C PHE A 96 -0.74 -19.05 23.89
N GLU A 97 -0.38 -17.77 23.86
CA GLU A 97 -0.71 -16.91 22.72
C GLU A 97 0.55 -16.34 22.07
N ILE A 98 0.56 -16.33 20.76
CA ILE A 98 1.55 -15.66 19.94
C ILE A 98 0.87 -14.45 19.30
N ARG A 99 1.42 -13.26 19.53
CA ARG A 99 0.90 -12.02 18.97
C ARG A 99 1.86 -11.50 17.92
N THR A 100 1.39 -11.36 16.67
CA THR A 100 2.15 -10.76 15.59
C THR A 100 1.61 -9.35 15.29
N HIS A 101 2.42 -8.35 15.59
CA HIS A 101 2.12 -6.95 15.28
C HIS A 101 2.52 -6.64 13.84
N LYS A 102 1.69 -5.83 13.15
CA LYS A 102 1.89 -5.49 11.73
C LYS A 102 1.80 -3.98 11.54
N ARG A 103 2.72 -3.42 10.73
CA ARG A 103 2.68 -2.01 10.30
C ARG A 103 2.80 -1.93 8.78
N LEU A 104 2.14 -0.93 8.21
CA LEU A 104 2.16 -0.66 6.77
C LEU A 104 2.70 0.73 6.52
N ILE A 105 3.67 0.85 5.63
CA ILE A 105 4.24 2.11 5.18
C ILE A 105 4.14 2.15 3.65
N ASP A 106 3.51 3.20 3.11
CA ASP A 106 3.44 3.42 1.68
C ASP A 106 4.36 4.58 1.28
N ILE A 107 5.27 4.34 0.35
CA ILE A 107 6.15 5.36 -0.22
C ILE A 107 5.67 5.66 -1.63
N VAL A 108 5.34 6.94 -1.87
CA VAL A 108 4.83 7.42 -3.16
C VAL A 108 5.96 8.08 -3.92
N ASN A 109 6.11 7.74 -5.20
CA ASN A 109 7.15 8.24 -6.10
C ASN A 109 8.58 8.01 -5.56
N PRO A 110 8.98 6.75 -5.33
CA PRO A 110 10.32 6.45 -4.85
C PRO A 110 11.37 6.81 -5.90
N SER A 111 12.44 7.46 -5.48
CA SER A 111 13.65 7.61 -6.31
C SER A 111 14.51 6.34 -6.22
N PRO A 112 15.36 6.02 -7.21
CA PRO A 112 16.27 4.89 -7.10
C PRO A 112 17.19 5.00 -5.87
N LYS A 113 17.58 6.21 -5.50
CA LYS A 113 18.35 6.48 -4.27
C LYS A 113 17.58 6.07 -3.00
N THR A 114 16.26 6.22 -2.99
CA THR A 114 15.41 5.81 -1.85
C THR A 114 15.42 4.29 -1.69
N VAL A 115 15.34 3.55 -2.80
CA VAL A 115 15.39 2.09 -2.79
C VAL A 115 16.73 1.59 -2.25
N ASP A 116 17.84 2.16 -2.75
CA ASP A 116 19.19 1.81 -2.30
C ASP A 116 19.39 2.12 -0.81
N ALA A 117 18.87 3.25 -0.33
CA ALA A 117 18.94 3.63 1.08
C ALA A 117 18.16 2.67 1.97
N LEU A 118 16.96 2.24 1.53
CA LEU A 118 16.14 1.26 2.25
C LEU A 118 16.78 -0.12 2.32
N MET A 119 17.48 -0.54 1.26
CA MET A 119 18.19 -1.83 1.24
C MET A 119 19.42 -1.85 2.17
N ARG A 120 19.99 -0.69 2.48
CA ARG A 120 21.15 -0.55 3.39
C ARG A 120 20.78 -0.32 4.84
N LEU A 121 19.48 -0.26 5.15
CA LEU A 121 19.01 -0.06 6.52
C LEU A 121 19.33 -1.25 7.41
N ASN A 122 20.07 -0.99 8.49
CA ASN A 122 20.26 -1.97 9.55
C ASN A 122 19.08 -1.92 10.52
N LEU A 123 18.27 -2.96 10.48
CA LEU A 123 17.14 -3.11 11.38
C LEU A 123 17.48 -4.06 12.52
N PRO A 124 16.85 -3.89 13.68
CA PRO A 124 17.05 -4.79 14.80
C PRO A 124 16.55 -6.20 14.48
N ALA A 125 17.16 -7.20 15.09
CA ALA A 125 16.71 -8.57 14.99
C ALA A 125 15.28 -8.70 15.54
N GLY A 126 14.45 -9.54 14.88
CA GLY A 126 13.06 -9.76 15.28
C GLY A 126 12.01 -8.97 14.49
N VAL A 127 12.43 -8.18 13.49
CA VAL A 127 11.54 -7.49 12.55
C VAL A 127 11.67 -8.08 11.16
N ASP A 128 10.57 -8.60 10.64
CA ASP A 128 10.47 -9.07 9.27
C ASP A 128 9.94 -7.96 8.35
N ILE A 129 10.53 -7.84 7.16
CA ILE A 129 10.18 -6.82 6.18
C ILE A 129 9.75 -7.48 4.88
N GLU A 130 8.56 -7.13 4.42
CA GLU A 130 8.06 -7.45 3.09
C GLU A 130 7.94 -6.17 2.26
N ILE A 131 8.67 -6.08 1.15
CA ILE A 131 8.61 -4.96 0.20
C ILE A 131 7.86 -5.40 -1.04
N LYS A 132 6.78 -4.69 -1.38
CA LYS A 132 6.00 -4.87 -2.61
C LYS A 132 6.09 -3.62 -3.46
N LEU A 133 6.50 -3.79 -4.70
CA LEU A 133 6.60 -2.78 -5.75
C LEU A 133 5.30 -2.68 -6.55
#